data_50ca2cb64a4321e2471cdcb29ac882eb
#
_entry.id   50ca2cb64a4321e2471cdcb29ac882eb
#
_cell.length_a   1.000
_cell.length_b   1.000
_cell.length_c   1.000
_cell.angle_alpha   90.00
_cell.angle_beta   90.00
_cell.angle_gamma   90.00
#
_symmetry.space_group_name_H-M   'P 1'
#
loop_
_entity.id
_entity.type
_entity.pdbx_description
1 polymer ?
#
loop_
_entity_poly.entity_id
_entity_poly.type
_entity_poly.pdbx_seq_one_letter_code
_entity_poly.pdbx_strand_id
1 'polypeptide(L)'
;MRFSQYHFVDEIKNNLEKLGFKKPTDIQYKCIPNILRGEDLLAVAQTGTGKTAAFAIPILHILHSKINTKREDGIKCIVMVPTRELAIQIHEVFQILGKNTRVQAFSVFGGVEQGPQIAKLEKGIDILITTPGRLFDLRHQGFIKLNRVEMLVLDEADHMLDLGFIKDIRDLIQYLPRKRQTLFFSATIDDE
;
A
#
# COMPACT_ATOMS: atom_id res chain seq x y z
N MET A 1 22.69 -5.70 -8.47
CA MET A 1 22.21 -4.33 -8.23
C MET A 1 22.14 -4.07 -6.73
N ARG A 2 22.41 -2.83 -6.26
CA ARG A 2 22.32 -2.42 -4.85
C ARG A 2 21.21 -1.36 -4.73
N PHE A 3 20.63 -1.19 -3.54
CA PHE A 3 19.63 -0.14 -3.31
C PHE A 3 20.17 1.27 -3.56
N SER A 4 21.45 1.52 -3.34
CA SER A 4 22.12 2.79 -3.65
C SER A 4 22.12 3.16 -5.14
N GLN A 5 21.86 2.21 -6.03
CA GLN A 5 21.81 2.43 -7.48
C GLN A 5 20.41 2.85 -7.98
N TYR A 6 19.38 2.77 -7.13
CA TYR A 6 18.07 3.30 -7.45
C TYR A 6 18.03 4.82 -7.23
N HIS A 7 17.31 5.52 -8.09
CA HIS A 7 17.12 6.98 -7.99
C HIS A 7 15.95 7.33 -7.05
N PHE A 8 15.99 6.81 -5.81
CA PHE A 8 15.02 7.20 -4.79
C PHE A 8 15.31 8.60 -4.23
N VAL A 9 14.30 9.22 -3.62
CA VAL A 9 14.48 10.45 -2.83
C VAL A 9 15.40 10.19 -1.64
N ASP A 10 16.08 11.23 -1.18
CA ASP A 10 17.14 11.07 -0.18
C ASP A 10 16.64 10.53 1.16
N GLU A 11 15.43 10.89 1.56
CA GLU A 11 14.78 10.35 2.76
C GLU A 11 14.68 8.84 2.72
N ILE A 12 14.26 8.28 1.58
CA ILE A 12 14.14 6.82 1.39
C ILE A 12 15.53 6.16 1.38
N LYS A 13 16.50 6.72 0.65
CA LYS A 13 17.88 6.21 0.64
C LYS A 13 18.47 6.14 2.03
N ASN A 14 18.34 7.23 2.80
CA ASN A 14 18.85 7.32 4.18
C ASN A 14 18.17 6.29 5.09
N ASN A 15 16.86 6.08 4.95
CA ASN A 15 16.14 5.09 5.73
C ASN A 15 16.59 3.67 5.38
N LEU A 16 16.73 3.34 4.09
CA LEU A 16 17.20 2.04 3.64
C LEU A 16 18.63 1.74 4.14
N GLU A 17 19.51 2.72 4.12
CA GLU A 17 20.87 2.58 4.64
C GLU A 17 20.88 2.31 6.14
N LYS A 18 20.14 3.10 6.94
CA LYS A 18 20.00 2.93 8.38
C LYS A 18 19.41 1.57 8.76
N LEU A 19 18.52 1.03 7.95
CA LEU A 19 17.90 -0.28 8.13
C LEU A 19 18.76 -1.44 7.61
N GLY A 20 19.91 -1.15 7.03
CA GLY A 20 20.82 -2.17 6.51
C GLY A 20 20.40 -2.81 5.18
N PHE A 21 19.52 -2.16 4.42
CA PHE A 21 19.11 -2.61 3.09
C PHE A 21 20.25 -2.39 2.08
N LYS A 22 21.04 -3.42 1.82
CA LYS A 22 22.19 -3.33 0.89
C LYS A 22 21.84 -3.77 -0.52
N LYS A 23 21.24 -4.96 -0.65
CA LYS A 23 20.82 -5.55 -1.92
C LYS A 23 19.32 -5.88 -1.87
N PRO A 24 18.58 -5.63 -2.94
CA PRO A 24 17.20 -6.07 -3.03
C PRO A 24 17.11 -7.61 -3.04
N THR A 25 16.04 -8.14 -2.44
CA THR A 25 15.63 -9.54 -2.64
C THR A 25 15.12 -9.72 -4.08
N ASP A 26 14.95 -10.97 -4.52
CA ASP A 26 14.48 -11.26 -5.88
C ASP A 26 13.15 -10.59 -6.20
N ILE A 27 12.19 -10.64 -5.27
CA ILE A 27 10.88 -10.00 -5.45
C ILE A 27 11.00 -8.47 -5.51
N GLN A 28 11.84 -7.87 -4.68
CA GLN A 28 12.11 -6.44 -4.71
C GLN A 28 12.77 -6.01 -6.01
N TYR A 29 13.76 -6.77 -6.47
CA TYR A 29 14.47 -6.51 -7.72
C TYR A 29 13.53 -6.53 -8.94
N LYS A 30 12.58 -7.48 -8.96
CA LYS A 30 11.61 -7.62 -10.05
C LYS A 30 10.49 -6.58 -9.99
N CYS A 31 9.97 -6.28 -8.77
CA CYS A 31 8.79 -5.44 -8.63
C CYS A 31 9.10 -3.94 -8.65
N ILE A 32 10.16 -3.49 -7.96
CA ILE A 32 10.44 -2.06 -7.79
C ILE A 32 10.52 -1.30 -9.11
N PRO A 33 11.28 -1.75 -10.14
CA PRO A 33 11.37 -1.03 -11.41
C PRO A 33 10.03 -0.91 -12.13
N ASN A 34 9.20 -1.96 -12.11
CA ASN A 34 7.89 -1.97 -12.75
C ASN A 34 6.93 -1.00 -12.05
N ILE A 35 6.94 -0.99 -10.72
CA ILE A 35 6.12 -0.06 -9.94
C ILE A 35 6.53 1.40 -10.21
N LEU A 36 7.83 1.68 -10.27
CA LEU A 36 8.34 3.03 -10.57
C LEU A 36 7.96 3.51 -11.98
N ARG A 37 7.79 2.61 -12.95
CA ARG A 37 7.30 2.94 -14.30
C ARG A 37 5.78 3.10 -14.40
N GLY A 38 5.05 2.85 -13.31
CA GLY A 38 3.60 2.93 -13.30
C GLY A 38 2.89 1.72 -13.93
N GLU A 39 3.59 0.59 -14.08
CA GLU A 39 3.05 -0.63 -14.67
C GLU A 39 2.24 -1.43 -13.66
N ASP A 40 1.14 -2.03 -14.11
CA ASP A 40 0.40 -3.01 -13.32
C ASP A 40 1.25 -4.25 -13.09
N LEU A 41 1.05 -4.92 -11.96
CA LEU A 41 1.89 -6.02 -11.54
C LEU A 41 1.06 -7.14 -10.91
N LEU A 42 1.35 -8.38 -11.33
CA LEU A 42 0.99 -9.59 -10.59
C LEU A 42 2.28 -10.26 -10.11
N ALA A 43 2.46 -10.35 -8.81
CA ALA A 43 3.66 -10.91 -8.21
C ALA A 43 3.31 -12.08 -7.30
N VAL A 44 3.96 -13.22 -7.56
CA VAL A 44 3.85 -14.41 -6.72
C VAL A 44 5.09 -14.54 -5.88
N ALA A 45 4.91 -14.48 -4.56
CA ALA A 45 5.99 -14.63 -3.61
C ALA A 45 5.45 -15.03 -2.24
N GLN A 46 6.13 -15.95 -1.59
CA GLN A 46 5.81 -16.40 -0.23
C GLN A 46 6.02 -15.30 0.81
N THR A 47 5.44 -15.46 1.99
CA THR A 47 5.70 -14.59 3.15
C THR A 47 7.19 -14.62 3.52
N GLY A 48 7.70 -13.51 4.04
CA GLY A 48 9.11 -13.39 4.44
C GLY A 48 10.10 -13.11 3.31
N THR A 49 9.68 -13.03 2.05
CA THR A 49 10.55 -12.75 0.89
C THR A 49 10.85 -11.26 0.69
N GLY A 50 10.24 -10.39 1.50
CA GLY A 50 10.39 -8.93 1.38
C GLY A 50 9.36 -8.26 0.48
N LYS A 51 8.18 -8.90 0.24
CA LYS A 51 7.06 -8.37 -0.55
C LYS A 51 6.65 -6.96 -0.11
N THR A 52 6.44 -6.76 1.19
CA THR A 52 5.97 -5.46 1.71
C THR A 52 6.90 -4.33 1.32
N ALA A 53 8.22 -4.51 1.49
CA ALA A 53 9.19 -3.53 1.07
C ALA A 53 9.25 -3.36 -0.45
N ALA A 54 8.94 -4.41 -1.22
CA ALA A 54 8.91 -4.37 -2.68
C ALA A 54 7.88 -3.37 -3.23
N PHE A 55 6.73 -3.19 -2.56
CA PHE A 55 5.77 -2.16 -2.94
C PHE A 55 5.85 -0.89 -2.09
N ALA A 56 6.18 -0.98 -0.80
CA ALA A 56 6.22 0.18 0.08
C ALA A 56 7.29 1.20 -0.33
N ILE A 57 8.50 0.73 -0.67
CA ILE A 57 9.62 1.61 -1.08
C ILE A 57 9.25 2.47 -2.31
N PRO A 58 8.85 1.89 -3.46
CA PRO A 58 8.53 2.69 -4.63
C PRO A 58 7.27 3.55 -4.45
N ILE A 59 6.25 3.08 -3.73
CA ILE A 59 5.05 3.88 -3.44
C ILE A 59 5.41 5.13 -2.62
N LEU A 60 6.19 4.99 -1.56
CA LEU A 60 6.67 6.10 -0.75
C LEU A 60 7.48 7.10 -1.58
N HIS A 61 8.36 6.60 -2.44
CA HIS A 61 9.15 7.45 -3.34
C HIS A 61 8.25 8.24 -4.31
N ILE A 62 7.31 7.57 -4.99
CA ILE A 62 6.41 8.19 -5.97
C ILE A 62 5.56 9.27 -5.28
N LEU A 63 4.93 8.95 -4.15
CA LEU A 63 4.07 9.88 -3.46
C LEU A 63 4.84 11.05 -2.85
N HIS A 64 6.00 10.81 -2.23
CA HIS A 64 6.83 11.89 -1.70
C HIS A 64 7.30 12.85 -2.77
N SER A 65 7.69 12.34 -3.96
CA SER A 65 8.12 13.15 -5.10
C SER A 65 7.00 14.02 -5.67
N LYS A 66 5.74 13.57 -5.59
CA LYS A 66 4.57 14.31 -6.06
C LYS A 66 4.08 15.37 -5.05
N ILE A 67 4.35 15.21 -3.77
CA ILE A 67 3.97 16.17 -2.72
C ILE A 67 4.92 17.38 -2.79
N ASN A 68 4.85 18.11 -3.91
CA ASN A 68 5.49 19.42 -4.04
C ASN A 68 4.63 20.47 -3.34
N THR A 69 5.11 21.11 -2.29
CA THR A 69 4.64 22.36 -1.68
C THR A 69 3.15 22.49 -1.33
N LYS A 70 2.23 21.86 -2.01
CA LYS A 70 0.80 21.87 -1.71
C LYS A 70 0.28 20.44 -1.63
N ARG A 71 -0.04 19.98 -0.43
CA ARG A 71 -0.65 18.67 -0.21
C ARG A 71 -2.05 18.70 -0.85
N GLU A 72 -2.25 17.88 -1.87
CA GLU A 72 -3.60 17.62 -2.37
C GLU A 72 -4.30 16.69 -1.40
N ASP A 73 -5.46 17.09 -0.91
CA ASP A 73 -6.26 16.28 0.00
C ASP A 73 -6.75 15.00 -0.68
N GLY A 74 -6.74 13.92 0.07
CA GLY A 74 -7.32 12.64 -0.32
C GLY A 74 -6.31 11.50 -0.38
N ILE A 75 -6.86 10.29 -0.25
CA ILE A 75 -6.12 9.04 -0.30
C ILE A 75 -5.61 8.80 -1.73
N LYS A 76 -4.30 8.58 -1.88
CA LYS A 76 -3.62 8.33 -3.16
C LYS A 76 -3.34 6.86 -3.40
N CYS A 77 -3.16 6.09 -2.32
CA CYS A 77 -2.88 4.66 -2.39
C CYS A 77 -3.74 3.90 -1.39
N ILE A 78 -4.31 2.78 -1.84
CA ILE A 78 -4.96 1.80 -0.96
C ILE A 78 -4.14 0.53 -0.98
N VAL A 79 -3.88 -0.02 0.21
CA VAL A 79 -3.34 -1.36 0.42
C VAL A 79 -4.43 -2.17 1.13
N MET A 80 -5.08 -3.06 0.39
CA MET A 80 -6.10 -3.96 0.96
C MET A 80 -5.46 -5.29 1.35
N VAL A 81 -5.78 -5.75 2.54
CA VAL A 81 -5.24 -6.97 3.15
C VAL A 81 -6.36 -7.78 3.83
N PRO A 82 -6.20 -9.11 3.96
CA PRO A 82 -7.25 -9.97 4.52
C PRO A 82 -7.45 -9.81 6.02
N THR A 83 -6.41 -9.47 6.78
CA THR A 83 -6.45 -9.51 8.24
C THR A 83 -5.98 -8.22 8.89
N ARG A 84 -6.47 -7.98 10.11
CA ARG A 84 -6.06 -6.87 10.96
C ARG A 84 -4.55 -6.91 11.26
N GLU A 85 -4.05 -8.09 11.58
CA GLU A 85 -2.63 -8.31 11.93
C GLU A 85 -1.73 -7.90 10.78
N LEU A 86 -2.07 -8.27 9.56
CA LEU A 86 -1.32 -7.89 8.36
C LEU A 86 -1.41 -6.37 8.10
N ALA A 87 -2.58 -5.76 8.33
CA ALA A 87 -2.73 -4.31 8.21
C ALA A 87 -1.78 -3.55 9.16
N ILE A 88 -1.66 -4.01 10.41
CA ILE A 88 -0.75 -3.43 11.41
C ILE A 88 0.70 -3.59 10.96
N GLN A 89 1.11 -4.79 10.56
CA GLN A 89 2.48 -5.08 10.11
C GLN A 89 2.89 -4.23 8.91
N ILE A 90 2.01 -4.11 7.92
CA ILE A 90 2.28 -3.29 6.73
C ILE A 90 2.35 -1.80 7.10
N HIS A 91 1.49 -1.33 7.99
CA HIS A 91 1.52 0.05 8.48
C HIS A 91 2.87 0.37 9.14
N GLU A 92 3.37 -0.52 10.00
CA GLU A 92 4.70 -0.38 10.63
C GLU A 92 5.82 -0.27 9.59
N VAL A 93 5.78 -1.12 8.55
CA VAL A 93 6.77 -1.06 7.46
C VAL A 93 6.72 0.30 6.74
N PHE A 94 5.52 0.81 6.41
CA PHE A 94 5.38 2.13 5.81
C PHE A 94 5.88 3.25 6.72
N GLN A 95 5.65 3.17 8.04
CA GLN A 95 6.14 4.15 9.00
C GLN A 95 7.67 4.16 9.09
N ILE A 96 8.29 2.98 9.14
CA ILE A 96 9.74 2.84 9.26
C ILE A 96 10.44 3.30 7.97
N LEU A 97 9.98 2.80 6.81
CA LEU A 97 10.56 3.15 5.52
C LEU A 97 10.26 4.58 5.09
N GLY A 98 9.10 5.11 5.49
CA GLY A 98 8.65 6.46 5.17
C GLY A 98 9.08 7.53 6.18
N LYS A 99 9.93 7.20 7.16
CA LYS A 99 10.39 8.17 8.16
C LYS A 99 11.01 9.41 7.50
N ASN A 100 10.62 10.58 7.98
CA ASN A 100 11.02 11.90 7.44
C ASN A 100 10.52 12.21 6.02
N THR A 101 9.73 11.34 5.40
CA THR A 101 8.98 11.71 4.19
C THR A 101 7.74 12.54 4.55
N ARG A 102 7.13 13.17 3.54
CA ARG A 102 5.86 13.90 3.70
C ARG A 102 4.65 12.99 3.62
N VAL A 103 4.84 11.72 3.31
CA VAL A 103 3.77 10.73 3.09
C VAL A 103 3.22 10.25 4.43
N GLN A 104 1.90 10.30 4.57
CA GLN A 104 1.19 9.82 5.75
C GLN A 104 0.48 8.51 5.42
N ALA A 105 0.91 7.43 6.05
CA ALA A 105 0.25 6.13 5.99
C ALA A 105 -0.54 5.88 7.27
N PHE A 106 -1.69 5.24 7.14
CA PHE A 106 -2.50 4.84 8.28
C PHE A 106 -3.27 3.55 7.99
N SER A 107 -3.47 2.73 9.02
CA SER A 107 -4.25 1.49 8.92
C SER A 107 -5.61 1.61 9.59
N VAL A 108 -6.66 1.11 8.93
CA VAL A 108 -8.00 0.98 9.47
C VAL A 108 -8.49 -0.46 9.32
N PHE A 109 -9.08 -0.99 10.37
CA PHE A 109 -9.53 -2.38 10.42
C PHE A 109 -10.66 -2.56 11.44
N GLY A 110 -11.44 -3.63 11.29
CA GLY A 110 -12.53 -3.97 12.20
C GLY A 110 -12.07 -4.51 13.56
N GLY A 111 -13.02 -4.72 14.45
CA GLY A 111 -12.75 -5.29 15.79
C GLY A 111 -12.20 -4.30 16.82
N VAL A 112 -12.17 -3.00 16.49
CA VAL A 112 -11.80 -1.91 17.39
C VAL A 112 -12.72 -0.73 17.18
N GLU A 113 -12.75 0.21 18.15
CA GLU A 113 -13.51 1.46 18.03
C GLU A 113 -13.12 2.25 16.78
N GLN A 114 -14.13 2.76 16.09
CA GLN A 114 -13.88 3.51 14.85
C GLN A 114 -13.54 4.99 15.08
N GLY A 115 -13.94 5.57 16.21
CA GLY A 115 -13.73 6.99 16.50
C GLY A 115 -12.28 7.47 16.32
N PRO A 116 -11.29 6.81 16.94
CA PRO A 116 -9.89 7.16 16.75
C PRO A 116 -9.41 7.02 15.29
N GLN A 117 -9.95 6.05 14.54
CA GLN A 117 -9.61 5.86 13.13
C GLN A 117 -10.20 6.99 12.28
N ILE A 118 -11.45 7.37 12.52
CA ILE A 118 -12.12 8.51 11.87
C ILE A 118 -11.35 9.80 12.11
N ALA A 119 -11.01 10.10 13.37
CA ALA A 119 -10.25 11.29 13.72
C ALA A 119 -8.89 11.40 13.00
N LYS A 120 -8.26 10.25 12.72
CA LYS A 120 -7.01 10.21 11.95
C LYS A 120 -7.24 10.41 10.45
N LEU A 121 -8.31 9.83 9.89
CA LEU A 121 -8.71 10.02 8.49
C LEU A 121 -9.02 11.50 8.20
N GLU A 122 -9.71 12.16 9.09
CA GLU A 122 -10.07 13.58 8.97
C GLU A 122 -8.86 14.52 8.97
N LYS A 123 -7.77 14.14 9.62
CA LYS A 123 -6.48 14.86 9.54
C LYS A 123 -5.78 14.73 8.19
N GLY A 124 -6.28 13.84 7.34
CA GLY A 124 -5.73 13.55 6.01
C GLY A 124 -4.60 12.54 6.05
N ILE A 125 -4.71 11.57 5.16
CA ILE A 125 -3.71 10.53 4.91
C ILE A 125 -3.50 10.36 3.40
N ASP A 126 -2.36 9.82 3.01
CA ASP A 126 -2.00 9.57 1.61
C ASP A 126 -2.14 8.09 1.27
N ILE A 127 -1.79 7.22 2.21
CA ILE A 127 -1.84 5.76 2.06
C ILE A 127 -2.78 5.20 3.12
N LEU A 128 -3.80 4.49 2.65
CA LEU A 128 -4.74 3.75 3.49
C LEU A 128 -4.43 2.26 3.41
N ILE A 129 -4.06 1.65 4.54
CA ILE A 129 -3.95 0.20 4.68
C ILE A 129 -5.23 -0.29 5.36
N THR A 130 -5.92 -1.28 4.79
CA THR A 130 -7.25 -1.61 5.28
C THR A 130 -7.67 -3.04 5.04
N THR A 131 -8.54 -3.55 5.90
CA THR A 131 -9.33 -4.75 5.65
C THR A 131 -10.64 -4.41 4.93
N PRO A 132 -11.21 -5.33 4.12
CA PRO A 132 -12.40 -5.03 3.30
C PRO A 132 -13.58 -4.46 4.09
N GLY A 133 -14.02 -5.12 5.15
CA GLY A 133 -15.20 -4.72 5.90
C GLY A 133 -15.13 -3.29 6.45
N ARG A 134 -14.02 -2.91 7.06
CA ARG A 134 -13.86 -1.56 7.63
C ARG A 134 -13.73 -0.47 6.55
N LEU A 135 -13.14 -0.81 5.41
CA LEU A 135 -13.10 0.12 4.27
C LEU A 135 -14.51 0.53 3.84
N PHE A 136 -15.38 -0.46 3.58
CA PHE A 136 -16.74 -0.19 3.11
C PHE A 136 -17.59 0.48 4.16
N ASP A 137 -17.46 0.08 5.43
CA ASP A 137 -18.16 0.70 6.56
C ASP A 137 -17.85 2.21 6.63
N LEU A 138 -16.57 2.59 6.68
CA LEU A 138 -16.18 4.00 6.76
C LEU A 138 -16.44 4.77 5.45
N ARG A 139 -16.42 4.10 4.31
CA ARG A 139 -16.81 4.69 3.02
C ARG A 139 -18.31 5.02 2.99
N HIS A 140 -19.17 4.10 3.43
CA HIS A 140 -20.62 4.34 3.49
C HIS A 140 -20.97 5.48 4.45
N GLN A 141 -20.20 5.63 5.53
CA GLN A 141 -20.34 6.77 6.46
C GLN A 141 -19.74 8.08 5.91
N GLY A 142 -19.06 8.05 4.75
CA GLY A 142 -18.50 9.25 4.10
C GLY A 142 -17.10 9.66 4.58
N PHE A 143 -16.46 8.91 5.48
CA PHE A 143 -15.12 9.20 5.99
C PHE A 143 -14.00 8.79 5.04
N ILE A 144 -14.24 7.85 4.13
CA ILE A 144 -13.28 7.43 3.10
C ILE A 144 -13.80 7.84 1.73
N LYS A 145 -12.99 8.65 1.02
CA LYS A 145 -13.24 9.07 -0.36
C LYS A 145 -12.18 8.43 -1.27
N LEU A 146 -12.64 7.78 -2.34
CA LEU A 146 -11.81 6.96 -3.23
C LEU A 146 -11.45 7.64 -4.55
N ASN A 147 -11.99 8.82 -4.83
CA ASN A 147 -11.90 9.51 -6.12
C ASN A 147 -10.51 10.05 -6.48
N ARG A 148 -9.57 10.04 -5.54
CA ARG A 148 -8.18 10.50 -5.73
C ARG A 148 -7.15 9.36 -5.71
N VAL A 149 -7.61 8.11 -5.64
CA VAL A 149 -6.73 6.94 -5.59
C VAL A 149 -6.06 6.74 -6.94
N GLU A 150 -4.73 6.69 -6.93
CA GLU A 150 -3.87 6.48 -8.09
C GLU A 150 -3.23 5.07 -8.08
N MET A 151 -3.16 4.44 -6.92
CA MET A 151 -2.56 3.12 -6.74
C MET A 151 -3.43 2.23 -5.86
N LEU A 152 -3.59 0.98 -6.29
CA LEU A 152 -4.23 -0.09 -5.52
C LEU A 152 -3.22 -1.23 -5.34
N VAL A 153 -3.02 -1.65 -4.10
CA VAL A 153 -2.29 -2.86 -3.74
C VAL A 153 -3.25 -3.85 -3.12
N LEU A 154 -3.28 -5.07 -3.63
CA LEU A 154 -3.95 -6.22 -3.02
C LEU A 154 -2.85 -7.18 -2.55
N ASP A 155 -2.62 -7.29 -1.24
CA ASP A 155 -1.64 -8.20 -0.67
C ASP A 155 -2.33 -9.41 -0.05
N GLU A 156 -1.74 -10.60 -0.22
CA GLU A 156 -2.35 -11.89 0.07
C GLU A 156 -3.71 -12.05 -0.63
N ALA A 157 -3.75 -11.77 -1.94
CA ALA A 157 -4.99 -11.82 -2.72
C ALA A 157 -5.63 -13.20 -2.72
N ASP A 158 -4.85 -14.29 -2.78
CA ASP A 158 -5.29 -15.67 -2.59
C ASP A 158 -6.03 -15.86 -1.25
N HIS A 159 -5.45 -15.43 -0.15
CA HIS A 159 -6.08 -15.52 1.16
C HIS A 159 -7.38 -14.69 1.24
N MET A 160 -7.44 -13.52 0.60
CA MET A 160 -8.70 -12.76 0.51
C MET A 160 -9.79 -13.52 -0.26
N LEU A 161 -9.43 -14.25 -1.32
CA LEU A 161 -10.37 -15.09 -2.06
C LEU A 161 -10.86 -16.26 -1.21
N ASP A 162 -9.97 -16.94 -0.51
CA ASP A 162 -10.31 -18.04 0.42
C ASP A 162 -11.27 -17.60 1.53
N LEU A 163 -11.13 -16.37 2.00
CA LEU A 163 -12.04 -15.77 2.99
C LEU A 163 -13.34 -15.23 2.40
N GLY A 164 -13.55 -15.34 1.09
CA GLY A 164 -14.77 -14.94 0.41
C GLY A 164 -14.86 -13.46 0.06
N PHE A 165 -13.78 -12.71 0.10
CA PHE A 165 -13.74 -11.26 -0.19
C PHE A 165 -13.73 -10.90 -1.69
N ILE A 166 -14.00 -11.86 -2.58
CA ILE A 166 -14.04 -11.59 -4.04
C ILE A 166 -15.02 -10.47 -4.40
N LYS A 167 -16.18 -10.44 -3.76
CA LYS A 167 -17.16 -9.38 -3.98
C LYS A 167 -16.63 -8.03 -3.54
N ASP A 168 -16.03 -7.97 -2.36
CA ASP A 168 -15.45 -6.73 -1.82
C ASP A 168 -14.34 -6.19 -2.74
N ILE A 169 -13.48 -7.07 -3.26
CA ILE A 169 -12.44 -6.67 -4.23
C ILE A 169 -13.07 -6.11 -5.50
N ARG A 170 -14.10 -6.75 -6.06
CA ARG A 170 -14.79 -6.28 -7.26
C ARG A 170 -15.47 -4.93 -7.02
N ASP A 171 -16.15 -4.78 -5.88
CA ASP A 171 -16.83 -3.54 -5.52
C ASP A 171 -15.80 -2.41 -5.34
N LEU A 172 -14.66 -2.66 -4.69
CA LEU A 172 -13.59 -1.68 -4.57
C LEU A 172 -13.10 -1.22 -5.95
N ILE A 173 -12.82 -2.16 -6.84
CA ILE A 173 -12.34 -1.86 -8.20
C ILE A 173 -13.33 -0.96 -8.96
N GLN A 174 -14.64 -1.14 -8.77
CA GLN A 174 -15.67 -0.31 -9.39
C GLN A 174 -15.71 1.12 -8.83
N TYR A 175 -15.40 1.30 -7.55
CA TYR A 175 -15.39 2.62 -6.90
C TYR A 175 -14.13 3.43 -7.16
N LEU A 176 -13.05 2.78 -7.59
CA LEU A 176 -11.78 3.43 -7.87
C LEU A 176 -11.75 4.09 -9.25
N PRO A 177 -10.95 5.15 -9.44
CA PRO A 177 -10.69 5.71 -10.76
C PRO A 177 -10.21 4.64 -11.74
N ARG A 178 -10.65 4.71 -13.00
CA ARG A 178 -10.21 3.76 -14.05
C ARG A 178 -8.72 3.88 -14.35
N LYS A 179 -8.19 5.11 -14.34
CA LYS A 179 -6.76 5.38 -14.50
C LYS A 179 -6.08 5.25 -13.14
N ARG A 180 -5.56 4.09 -12.85
CA ARG A 180 -4.76 3.79 -11.67
C ARG A 180 -3.76 2.70 -11.99
N GLN A 181 -2.74 2.56 -11.15
CA GLN A 181 -1.85 1.41 -11.12
C GLN A 181 -2.40 0.36 -10.15
N THR A 182 -2.41 -0.91 -10.55
CA THR A 182 -2.88 -2.01 -9.71
C THR A 182 -1.78 -3.04 -9.51
N LEU A 183 -1.51 -3.37 -8.25
CA LEU A 183 -0.47 -4.29 -7.82
C LEU A 183 -1.11 -5.45 -7.07
N PHE A 184 -1.02 -6.67 -7.62
CA PHE A 184 -1.46 -7.89 -6.97
C PHE A 184 -0.27 -8.66 -6.42
N PHE A 185 -0.33 -9.02 -5.14
CA PHE A 185 0.62 -9.89 -4.48
C PHE A 185 -0.12 -11.11 -3.93
N SER A 186 0.40 -12.30 -4.23
CA SER A 186 -0.18 -13.58 -3.81
C SER A 186 0.93 -14.57 -3.47
N ALA A 187 0.66 -15.55 -2.62
CA ALA A 187 1.56 -16.66 -2.39
C ALA A 187 1.38 -17.76 -3.44
N THR A 188 0.18 -17.87 -4.00
CA THR A 188 -0.20 -18.85 -5.03
C THR A 188 -0.83 -18.17 -6.23
N ILE A 189 -0.78 -18.83 -7.38
CA ILE A 189 -1.65 -18.55 -8.53
C ILE A 189 -2.48 -19.81 -8.71
N ASP A 190 -3.78 -19.72 -8.54
CA ASP A 190 -4.69 -20.76 -8.98
C ASP A 190 -5.01 -20.50 -10.45
N ASP A 191 -4.81 -21.53 -11.29
CA ASP A 191 -5.06 -21.52 -12.74
C ASP A 191 -6.57 -21.71 -13.07
N GLU A 192 -7.50 -21.12 -12.28
CA GLU A 192 -8.94 -21.12 -12.56
C GLU A 192 -9.45 -19.80 -13.14
#